data_e6fe1c9dda44e2aeba97684b4db57750
#
_entry.id   e6fe1c9dda44e2aeba97684b4db57750
#
_cell.length_a   1.000
_cell.length_b   1.000
_cell.length_c   1.000
_cell.angle_alpha   90.00
_cell.angle_beta   90.00
_cell.angle_gamma   90.00
#
_symmetry.space_group_name_H-M   'P 1'
#
loop_
_entity.id
_entity.type
_entity.pdbx_description
1 polymer ?
#
loop_
_entity_poly.entity_id
_entity_poly.type
_entity_poly.pdbx_seq_one_letter_code
_entity_poly.pdbx_strand_id
1 'polypeptide(L)'
;MQLHLHCVRSKKHKNNLKLNDPIIHLKQEEAEMKEFLLPYGKEKLTAKIEDEHLAGVLLSELHSYKAPKSGAELVQDALEHPIGTPRLCDMAVGKKKVVVISSDHTRPVPSHIMMPLILAEIRTGNPDAAITILISTGLHRTTTKDELAAKFGPEIMANEKIVVHDCDDKDNLVYLGKLPSGGNLIINRLAAEADLLVAEGFIEPHFFAGFSGGRKSILPGVASRETVMYNHNSGFIADPHARTGVVEGNPIHNDMLYAARAARLDFIVNVVIDAAHDPIFAVAGDCDLAHRVGREFLASKCQVDAIPADIVISTNGGYPLDQNIYQSVKGMTAAEATVKEGGVIIMLSKAADGHGGKYFHETFRDEKDLNRMMKTFLDRKPEETIIDQWQSQIFARLLLKATVVFVSSCDDQLVEDLHMVPAHSMEEALEKAKAIVKKDDYKVTVIPDGVSVIVRE
;
A
#
# COMPACT_ATOMS: atom_id res chain seq x y z
N MET A 1 9.10 12.93 10.82
CA MET A 1 8.35 14.16 11.18
C MET A 1 7.39 13.79 12.29
N GLN A 2 7.63 14.22 13.54
CA GLN A 2 6.84 13.82 14.69
C GLN A 2 5.41 14.36 14.57
N LEU A 3 4.42 13.46 14.59
CA LEU A 3 3.03 13.81 14.86
C LEU A 3 2.91 14.23 16.33
N HIS A 4 2.87 15.52 16.59
CA HIS A 4 2.58 16.04 17.92
C HIS A 4 1.07 16.06 18.15
N LEU A 5 0.61 15.15 18.97
CA LEU A 5 -0.70 15.23 19.61
C LEU A 5 -0.63 16.34 20.66
N HIS A 6 -1.18 17.51 20.38
CA HIS A 6 -1.36 18.55 21.38
C HIS A 6 -2.69 18.33 22.09
N CYS A 7 -2.63 17.72 23.27
CA CYS A 7 -3.73 17.71 24.21
C CYS A 7 -3.65 19.00 25.05
N VAL A 8 -4.47 20.01 24.73
CA VAL A 8 -4.56 21.23 25.52
C VAL A 8 -5.51 20.99 26.69
N ARG A 9 -4.98 20.80 27.89
CA ARG A 9 -5.77 20.80 29.13
C ARG A 9 -6.09 22.24 29.54
N SER A 10 -7.37 22.61 29.53
CA SER A 10 -7.87 23.83 30.14
C SER A 10 -7.89 23.70 31.65
N LYS A 11 -7.24 24.64 32.35
CA LYS A 11 -7.24 24.71 33.82
C LYS A 11 -8.56 25.24 34.34
N LYS A 12 -9.24 24.46 35.19
CA LYS A 12 -10.41 24.91 35.97
C LYS A 12 -10.03 26.00 36.99
N HIS A 13 -10.59 27.18 36.88
CA HIS A 13 -10.66 28.16 37.95
C HIS A 13 -11.94 27.91 38.77
N LYS A 14 -11.79 27.53 40.04
CA LYS A 14 -12.89 27.50 41.00
C LYS A 14 -13.15 28.91 41.50
N ASN A 15 -14.30 29.49 41.15
CA ASN A 15 -14.84 30.65 41.85
C ASN A 15 -16.11 30.23 42.59
N ASN A 16 -16.04 30.30 43.93
CA ASN A 16 -17.21 30.22 44.82
C ASN A 16 -18.04 31.51 44.69
N LEU A 17 -19.28 31.41 44.24
CA LEU A 17 -20.27 32.47 44.38
C LEU A 17 -21.55 31.93 44.94
N LYS A 18 -22.09 32.70 45.91
CA LYS A 18 -23.22 32.38 46.77
C LYS A 18 -24.54 32.28 46.00
N LEU A 19 -25.38 31.35 46.45
CA LEU A 19 -26.78 31.15 46.10
C LEU A 19 -27.57 32.44 46.38
N ASN A 20 -28.29 32.98 45.31
CA ASN A 20 -29.65 33.53 45.32
C ASN A 20 -29.85 34.29 44.04
N ASP A 21 -30.39 33.61 42.99
CA ASP A 21 -31.26 34.19 41.97
C ASP A 21 -31.87 33.11 41.09
N PRO A 22 -33.17 33.12 40.81
CA PRO A 22 -33.85 32.05 40.06
C PRO A 22 -33.87 32.38 38.56
N ILE A 23 -32.73 32.36 37.89
CA ILE A 23 -32.64 32.23 36.45
C ILE A 23 -31.63 31.12 36.18
N ILE A 24 -32.13 29.91 35.97
CA ILE A 24 -31.36 28.81 35.46
C ILE A 24 -30.99 29.14 34.02
N HIS A 25 -29.89 29.83 33.82
CA HIS A 25 -29.15 29.74 32.58
C HIS A 25 -28.47 28.37 32.59
N LEU A 26 -29.07 27.41 31.92
CA LEU A 26 -28.39 26.24 31.43
C LEU A 26 -27.20 26.77 30.58
N LYS A 27 -26.03 26.91 31.21
CA LYS A 27 -24.78 26.93 30.46
C LYS A 27 -24.72 25.57 29.76
N GLN A 28 -24.92 25.57 28.43
CA GLN A 28 -24.43 24.48 27.63
C GLN A 28 -22.95 24.34 28.02
N GLU A 29 -22.60 23.25 28.66
CA GLU A 29 -21.20 22.84 28.76
C GLU A 29 -20.73 22.72 27.32
N GLU A 30 -19.76 23.55 26.91
CA GLU A 30 -19.13 23.38 25.61
C GLU A 30 -18.58 21.96 25.57
N ALA A 31 -19.08 21.14 24.65
CA ALA A 31 -18.62 19.77 24.46
C ALA A 31 -17.10 19.76 24.30
N GLU A 32 -16.42 18.89 25.03
CA GLU A 32 -14.96 18.78 24.93
C GLU A 32 -14.62 18.22 23.55
N MET A 33 -13.97 19.04 22.69
CA MET A 33 -13.65 18.71 21.31
C MET A 33 -12.22 18.16 21.20
N LYS A 34 -12.03 17.07 20.47
CA LYS A 34 -10.72 16.57 20.07
C LYS A 34 -10.40 16.99 18.64
N GLU A 35 -9.21 17.51 18.44
CA GLU A 35 -8.74 17.96 17.13
C GLU A 35 -7.68 17.00 16.58
N PHE A 36 -7.85 16.60 15.31
CA PHE A 36 -6.94 15.73 14.58
C PHE A 36 -6.42 16.46 13.35
N LEU A 37 -5.08 16.57 13.25
CA LEU A 37 -4.42 17.11 12.06
C LEU A 37 -4.15 15.96 11.08
N LEU A 38 -4.92 15.89 10.00
CA LEU A 38 -4.92 14.80 9.04
C LEU A 38 -4.18 15.18 7.75
N PRO A 39 -3.34 14.30 7.18
CA PRO A 39 -2.64 14.56 5.91
C PRO A 39 -3.62 14.79 4.74
N TYR A 40 -3.30 15.81 3.90
CA TYR A 40 -4.06 16.15 2.71
C TYR A 40 -3.14 16.82 1.68
N GLY A 41 -2.72 16.11 0.65
CA GLY A 41 -1.67 16.59 -0.24
C GLY A 41 -0.40 16.92 0.55
N LYS A 42 0.13 18.12 0.34
CA LYS A 42 1.28 18.66 1.10
C LYS A 42 0.86 19.45 2.34
N GLU A 43 -0.43 19.51 2.63
CA GLU A 43 -1.06 20.26 3.71
C GLU A 43 -1.66 19.31 4.74
N LYS A 44 -2.37 19.88 5.73
CA LYS A 44 -3.16 19.12 6.70
C LYS A 44 -4.52 19.79 6.86
N LEU A 45 -5.56 18.97 7.00
CA LEU A 45 -6.89 19.42 7.39
C LEU A 45 -7.14 19.04 8.86
N THR A 46 -7.92 19.88 9.56
CA THR A 46 -8.30 19.62 10.95
C THR A 46 -9.67 18.97 11.00
N ALA A 47 -9.76 17.79 11.61
CA ALA A 47 -11.04 17.19 12.00
C ALA A 47 -11.30 17.50 13.48
N LYS A 48 -12.51 18.01 13.80
CA LYS A 48 -12.96 18.30 15.16
C LYS A 48 -14.09 17.34 15.52
N ILE A 49 -13.87 16.50 16.54
CA ILE A 49 -14.82 15.47 16.97
C ILE A 49 -15.13 15.70 18.45
N GLU A 50 -16.41 15.75 18.79
CA GLU A 50 -16.86 15.80 20.17
C GLU A 50 -16.44 14.53 20.91
N ASP A 51 -15.93 14.66 22.13
CA ASP A 51 -15.35 13.55 22.89
C ASP A 51 -16.33 12.39 23.08
N GLU A 52 -17.63 12.72 23.24
CA GLU A 52 -18.69 11.73 23.38
C GLU A 52 -18.94 10.90 22.11
N HIS A 53 -18.61 11.43 20.92
CA HIS A 53 -18.74 10.72 19.65
C HIS A 53 -17.49 9.96 19.25
N LEU A 54 -16.33 10.26 19.82
CA LEU A 54 -15.08 9.59 19.48
C LEU A 54 -15.05 8.16 20.04
N ALA A 55 -15.08 7.15 19.16
CA ALA A 55 -14.88 5.74 19.53
C ALA A 55 -13.40 5.43 19.77
N GLY A 56 -12.51 5.96 18.91
CA GLY A 56 -11.08 5.76 19.05
C GLY A 56 -10.27 6.19 17.83
N VAL A 57 -8.96 5.91 17.90
CA VAL A 57 -8.00 6.24 16.85
C VAL A 57 -7.18 5.02 16.51
N LEU A 58 -7.13 4.64 15.24
CA LEU A 58 -6.29 3.55 14.74
C LEU A 58 -4.98 4.15 14.22
N LEU A 59 -3.90 3.96 14.95
CA LEU A 59 -2.60 4.56 14.67
C LEU A 59 -1.52 3.49 14.61
N SER A 60 -0.77 3.46 13.53
CA SER A 60 0.42 2.63 13.38
C SER A 60 1.56 3.12 14.27
N GLU A 61 2.29 2.19 14.90
CA GLU A 61 3.54 2.51 15.61
C GLU A 61 4.73 2.74 14.65
N LEU A 62 4.57 2.46 13.37
CA LEU A 62 5.64 2.53 12.37
C LEU A 62 6.28 3.93 12.31
N HIS A 63 5.44 4.99 12.36
CA HIS A 63 5.92 6.37 12.28
C HIS A 63 6.67 6.86 13.54
N SER A 64 6.51 6.17 14.66
CA SER A 64 7.19 6.47 15.92
C SER A 64 8.41 5.57 16.17
N TYR A 65 8.56 4.50 15.41
CA TYR A 65 9.67 3.57 15.55
C TYR A 65 10.99 4.23 15.16
N LYS A 66 12.01 4.06 16.01
CA LYS A 66 13.37 4.54 15.75
C LYS A 66 14.27 3.33 15.53
N ALA A 67 14.85 3.26 14.36
CA ALA A 67 15.82 2.23 14.03
C ALA A 67 17.07 2.35 14.93
N PRO A 68 17.65 1.22 15.36
CA PRO A 68 18.84 1.22 16.22
C PRO A 68 20.13 1.60 15.46
N LYS A 69 20.11 1.54 14.12
CA LYS A 69 21.24 1.76 13.20
C LYS A 69 20.78 2.59 12.01
N SER A 70 21.70 3.11 11.23
CA SER A 70 21.42 3.75 9.94
C SER A 70 20.89 2.72 8.94
N GLY A 71 20.15 3.19 7.92
CA GLY A 71 19.60 2.33 6.89
C GLY A 71 20.67 1.49 6.17
N ALA A 72 21.83 2.06 5.89
CA ALA A 72 22.96 1.34 5.28
C ALA A 72 23.51 0.23 6.19
N GLU A 73 23.67 0.50 7.48
CA GLU A 73 24.13 -0.50 8.45
C GLU A 73 23.11 -1.65 8.61
N LEU A 74 21.80 -1.34 8.58
CA LEU A 74 20.76 -2.37 8.63
C LEU A 74 20.79 -3.29 7.41
N VAL A 75 20.97 -2.72 6.22
CA VAL A 75 21.08 -3.50 4.97
C VAL A 75 22.37 -4.33 4.96
N GLN A 76 23.49 -3.75 5.42
CA GLN A 76 24.77 -4.47 5.53
C GLN A 76 24.67 -5.65 6.49
N ASP A 77 24.09 -5.45 7.68
CA ASP A 77 23.84 -6.53 8.64
C ASP A 77 22.99 -7.67 8.06
N ALA A 78 21.93 -7.30 7.30
CA ALA A 78 21.07 -8.28 6.66
C ALA A 78 21.81 -9.11 5.60
N LEU A 79 22.71 -8.49 4.81
CA LEU A 79 23.56 -9.18 3.82
C LEU A 79 24.58 -10.09 4.47
N GLU A 80 25.13 -9.72 5.65
CA GLU A 80 26.09 -10.51 6.41
C GLU A 80 25.44 -11.69 7.14
N HIS A 81 24.14 -11.58 7.46
CA HIS A 81 23.37 -12.58 8.21
C HIS A 81 22.09 -12.99 7.48
N PRO A 82 22.19 -13.53 6.26
CA PRO A 82 21.00 -13.87 5.46
C PRO A 82 20.19 -15.01 6.09
N ILE A 83 18.87 -14.95 5.86
CA ILE A 83 17.92 -15.91 6.41
C ILE A 83 17.65 -17.01 5.38
N GLY A 84 17.96 -18.25 5.72
CA GLY A 84 17.61 -19.42 4.92
C GLY A 84 18.47 -19.66 3.66
N THR A 85 19.56 -18.88 3.49
CA THR A 85 20.52 -19.02 2.39
C THR A 85 21.97 -18.83 2.88
N PRO A 86 23.00 -19.24 2.13
CA PRO A 86 24.35 -18.72 2.27
C PRO A 86 24.42 -17.20 2.03
N ARG A 87 25.56 -16.58 2.31
CA ARG A 87 25.79 -15.17 1.95
C ARG A 87 25.75 -14.99 0.44
N LEU A 88 25.31 -13.82 0.00
CA LEU A 88 25.18 -13.51 -1.42
C LEU A 88 26.53 -13.58 -2.16
N CYS A 89 27.62 -13.18 -1.52
CA CYS A 89 28.97 -13.32 -2.08
C CYS A 89 29.33 -14.81 -2.34
N ASP A 90 28.98 -15.72 -1.43
CA ASP A 90 29.24 -17.17 -1.62
C ASP A 90 28.39 -17.73 -2.77
N MET A 91 27.15 -17.28 -2.88
CA MET A 91 26.23 -17.69 -3.96
C MET A 91 26.66 -17.15 -5.33
N ALA A 92 27.36 -16.02 -5.38
CA ALA A 92 27.83 -15.38 -6.61
C ALA A 92 29.05 -16.08 -7.23
N VAL A 93 29.77 -16.92 -6.48
CA VAL A 93 30.99 -17.62 -6.98
C VAL A 93 30.70 -18.40 -8.25
N GLY A 94 31.41 -18.09 -9.33
CA GLY A 94 31.32 -18.77 -10.62
C GLY A 94 30.06 -18.50 -11.45
N LYS A 95 29.18 -17.64 -11.00
CA LYS A 95 27.96 -17.21 -11.74
C LYS A 95 28.32 -16.26 -12.87
N LYS A 96 27.81 -16.53 -14.07
CA LYS A 96 28.12 -15.73 -15.26
C LYS A 96 27.08 -14.67 -15.55
N LYS A 97 25.80 -15.00 -15.35
CA LYS A 97 24.64 -14.13 -15.59
C LYS A 97 23.96 -13.84 -14.26
N VAL A 98 24.28 -12.70 -13.67
CA VAL A 98 23.62 -12.26 -12.43
C VAL A 98 22.56 -11.23 -12.79
N VAL A 99 21.34 -11.44 -12.34
CA VAL A 99 20.24 -10.48 -12.52
C VAL A 99 19.77 -9.98 -11.17
N VAL A 100 19.73 -8.65 -11.00
CA VAL A 100 19.19 -8.00 -9.82
C VAL A 100 17.90 -7.29 -10.22
N ILE A 101 16.76 -7.79 -9.75
CA ILE A 101 15.46 -7.15 -9.98
C ILE A 101 15.33 -5.97 -9.03
N SER A 102 14.96 -4.82 -9.56
CA SER A 102 14.62 -3.60 -8.81
C SER A 102 13.26 -3.07 -9.22
N SER A 103 12.56 -2.42 -8.30
CA SER A 103 11.25 -1.82 -8.58
C SER A 103 11.36 -0.61 -9.52
N ASP A 104 10.26 -0.25 -10.16
CA ASP A 104 10.14 0.93 -11.01
C ASP A 104 10.06 2.26 -10.21
N HIS A 105 9.86 3.36 -10.94
CA HIS A 105 9.75 4.72 -10.41
C HIS A 105 8.54 4.95 -9.47
N THR A 106 7.54 4.07 -9.48
CA THR A 106 6.33 4.23 -8.66
C THR A 106 6.50 3.73 -7.22
N ARG A 107 7.66 3.17 -6.90
CA ARG A 107 7.94 2.58 -5.57
C ARG A 107 9.10 3.30 -4.89
N PRO A 108 8.91 3.75 -3.64
CA PRO A 108 9.92 4.52 -2.90
C PRO A 108 11.00 3.60 -2.28
N VAL A 109 11.50 2.63 -3.04
CA VAL A 109 12.62 1.78 -2.61
C VAL A 109 13.89 2.63 -2.54
N PRO A 110 14.61 2.65 -1.40
CA PRO A 110 15.84 3.42 -1.26
C PRO A 110 17.03 2.72 -1.95
N SER A 111 16.91 2.56 -3.29
CA SER A 111 17.90 1.83 -4.10
C SER A 111 19.27 2.49 -4.09
N HIS A 112 19.35 3.80 -3.87
CA HIS A 112 20.63 4.52 -3.70
C HIS A 112 21.41 4.07 -2.45
N ILE A 113 20.75 3.46 -1.45
CA ILE A 113 21.38 2.83 -0.28
C ILE A 113 21.61 1.34 -0.55
N MET A 114 20.59 0.64 -1.04
CA MET A 114 20.58 -0.82 -1.12
C MET A 114 21.44 -1.35 -2.26
N MET A 115 21.27 -0.79 -3.47
CA MET A 115 21.90 -1.34 -4.67
C MET A 115 23.44 -1.34 -4.63
N PRO A 116 24.12 -0.28 -4.15
CA PRO A 116 25.58 -0.32 -4.01
C PRO A 116 26.07 -1.45 -3.11
N LEU A 117 25.37 -1.72 -2.00
CA LEU A 117 25.72 -2.80 -1.06
C LEU A 117 25.50 -4.19 -1.68
N ILE A 118 24.39 -4.37 -2.40
CA ILE A 118 24.09 -5.61 -3.12
C ILE A 118 25.16 -5.91 -4.18
N LEU A 119 25.50 -4.92 -5.00
CA LEU A 119 26.51 -5.04 -6.03
C LEU A 119 27.89 -5.34 -5.47
N ALA A 120 28.27 -4.67 -4.37
CA ALA A 120 29.53 -4.92 -3.67
C ALA A 120 29.61 -6.34 -3.12
N GLU A 121 28.53 -6.84 -2.51
CA GLU A 121 28.45 -8.20 -1.98
C GLU A 121 28.58 -9.25 -3.10
N ILE A 122 27.91 -9.06 -4.25
CA ILE A 122 28.06 -9.92 -5.42
C ILE A 122 29.50 -9.91 -5.92
N ARG A 123 30.13 -8.73 -6.08
CA ARG A 123 31.50 -8.61 -6.58
C ARG A 123 32.55 -9.09 -5.61
N THR A 124 32.26 -9.14 -4.32
CA THR A 124 33.16 -9.79 -3.33
C THR A 124 33.35 -11.27 -3.64
N GLY A 125 32.30 -11.98 -4.03
CA GLY A 125 32.37 -13.38 -4.42
C GLY A 125 32.72 -13.60 -5.89
N ASN A 126 32.43 -12.63 -6.78
CA ASN A 126 32.64 -12.75 -8.21
C ASN A 126 32.89 -11.36 -8.84
N PRO A 127 34.18 -10.90 -8.84
CA PRO A 127 34.53 -9.59 -9.37
C PRO A 127 34.16 -9.37 -10.85
N ASP A 128 34.15 -10.44 -11.63
CA ASP A 128 33.92 -10.42 -13.09
C ASP A 128 32.45 -10.74 -13.46
N ALA A 129 31.54 -10.79 -12.50
CA ALA A 129 30.13 -11.10 -12.76
C ALA A 129 29.51 -10.10 -13.75
N ALA A 130 28.90 -10.62 -14.82
CA ALA A 130 28.05 -9.80 -15.69
C ALA A 130 26.69 -9.54 -14.99
N ILE A 131 26.56 -8.37 -14.37
CA ILE A 131 25.36 -7.99 -13.64
C ILE A 131 24.43 -7.21 -14.58
N THR A 132 23.15 -7.57 -14.55
CA THR A 132 22.07 -6.81 -15.19
C THR A 132 21.05 -6.42 -14.14
N ILE A 133 20.75 -5.12 -14.01
CA ILE A 133 19.63 -4.62 -13.20
C ILE A 133 18.39 -4.66 -14.07
N LEU A 134 17.39 -5.46 -13.66
CA LEU A 134 16.11 -5.59 -14.36
C LEU A 134 15.02 -4.83 -13.59
N ILE A 135 14.47 -3.78 -14.22
CA ILE A 135 13.43 -2.95 -13.62
C ILE A 135 12.07 -3.63 -13.77
N SER A 136 11.45 -3.95 -12.65
CA SER A 136 10.16 -4.62 -12.56
C SER A 136 9.01 -3.62 -12.64
N THR A 137 8.44 -3.45 -13.82
CA THR A 137 7.32 -2.52 -14.10
C THR A 137 5.95 -3.16 -13.89
N GLY A 138 5.85 -4.49 -13.91
CA GLY A 138 4.56 -5.16 -14.00
C GLY A 138 3.76 -4.64 -15.20
N LEU A 139 2.59 -4.06 -14.96
CA LEU A 139 1.74 -3.44 -15.99
C LEU A 139 1.91 -1.91 -16.10
N HIS A 140 2.86 -1.32 -15.37
CA HIS A 140 3.10 0.12 -15.42
C HIS A 140 3.82 0.51 -16.73
N ARG A 141 3.80 1.81 -17.03
CA ARG A 141 4.60 2.36 -18.15
C ARG A 141 6.10 2.13 -17.91
N THR A 142 6.83 2.17 -18.99
CA THR A 142 8.29 2.14 -18.98
C THR A 142 8.87 3.26 -18.10
N THR A 143 9.87 2.91 -17.27
CA THR A 143 10.64 3.86 -16.47
C THR A 143 11.61 4.63 -17.37
N THR A 144 11.61 5.95 -17.27
CA THR A 144 12.46 6.83 -18.10
C THR A 144 13.91 6.83 -17.62
N LYS A 145 14.83 7.32 -18.47
CA LYS A 145 16.25 7.45 -18.10
C LYS A 145 16.47 8.40 -16.93
N ASP A 146 15.71 9.49 -16.85
CA ASP A 146 15.83 10.46 -15.76
C ASP A 146 15.33 9.86 -14.42
N GLU A 147 14.26 9.06 -14.46
CA GLU A 147 13.77 8.32 -13.29
C GLU A 147 14.79 7.27 -12.83
N LEU A 148 15.44 6.55 -13.76
CA LEU A 148 16.51 5.61 -13.42
C LEU A 148 17.72 6.34 -12.83
N ALA A 149 18.12 7.48 -13.40
CA ALA A 149 19.23 8.28 -12.88
C ALA A 149 18.93 8.83 -11.47
N ALA A 150 17.70 9.26 -11.23
CA ALA A 150 17.26 9.69 -9.90
C ALA A 150 17.28 8.55 -8.87
N LYS A 151 16.96 7.31 -9.30
CA LYS A 151 16.90 6.12 -8.44
C LYS A 151 18.28 5.56 -8.09
N PHE A 152 19.16 5.44 -9.07
CA PHE A 152 20.43 4.71 -8.94
C PHE A 152 21.67 5.61 -8.84
N GLY A 153 21.56 6.84 -9.28
CA GLY A 153 22.69 7.76 -9.36
C GLY A 153 23.63 7.51 -10.55
N PRO A 154 24.59 8.43 -10.80
CA PRO A 154 25.41 8.40 -12.01
C PRO A 154 26.38 7.21 -12.08
N GLU A 155 26.87 6.73 -10.95
CA GLU A 155 27.85 5.64 -10.91
C GLU A 155 27.26 4.32 -11.42
N ILE A 156 26.10 3.91 -10.88
CA ILE A 156 25.40 2.69 -11.32
C ILE A 156 24.92 2.82 -12.75
N MET A 157 24.39 4.00 -13.14
CA MET A 157 23.98 4.28 -14.52
C MET A 157 25.12 4.17 -15.53
N ALA A 158 26.36 4.44 -15.14
CA ALA A 158 27.54 4.36 -16.00
C ALA A 158 28.16 2.95 -16.07
N ASN A 159 28.10 2.20 -15.00
CA ASN A 159 28.84 0.95 -14.83
C ASN A 159 28.01 -0.32 -14.98
N GLU A 160 26.68 -0.23 -14.78
CA GLU A 160 25.81 -1.41 -14.82
C GLU A 160 24.90 -1.43 -16.04
N LYS A 161 24.59 -2.62 -16.52
CA LYS A 161 23.57 -2.81 -17.54
C LYS A 161 22.19 -2.72 -16.88
N ILE A 162 21.36 -1.77 -17.32
CA ILE A 162 19.97 -1.63 -16.84
C ILE A 162 19.01 -1.94 -17.99
N VAL A 163 18.03 -2.81 -17.71
CA VAL A 163 16.97 -3.20 -18.65
C VAL A 163 15.62 -2.98 -17.97
N VAL A 164 14.69 -2.37 -18.68
CA VAL A 164 13.32 -2.17 -18.21
C VAL A 164 12.46 -3.31 -18.75
N HIS A 165 11.71 -3.97 -17.85
CA HIS A 165 10.76 -5.00 -18.25
C HIS A 165 9.61 -4.41 -19.06
N ASP A 166 9.19 -5.14 -20.09
CA ASP A 166 7.97 -4.90 -20.85
C ASP A 166 7.13 -6.19 -20.82
N CYS A 167 5.96 -6.12 -20.19
CA CYS A 167 5.04 -7.27 -20.04
C CYS A 167 4.39 -7.74 -21.35
N ASP A 168 4.54 -6.98 -22.43
CA ASP A 168 3.99 -7.26 -23.76
C ASP A 168 5.07 -7.69 -24.79
N ASP A 169 6.34 -7.58 -24.45
CA ASP A 169 7.48 -7.96 -25.31
C ASP A 169 7.64 -9.48 -25.40
N LYS A 170 6.89 -10.10 -26.30
CA LYS A 170 6.84 -11.57 -26.49
C LYS A 170 8.21 -12.20 -26.77
N ASP A 171 9.14 -11.47 -27.39
CA ASP A 171 10.47 -11.98 -27.73
C ASP A 171 11.34 -12.12 -26.47
N ASN A 172 11.07 -11.36 -25.45
CA ASN A 172 11.77 -11.35 -24.15
C ASN A 172 10.97 -12.00 -23.02
N LEU A 173 9.92 -12.75 -23.34
CA LEU A 173 9.12 -13.52 -22.38
C LEU A 173 9.31 -15.01 -22.57
N VAL A 174 9.30 -15.78 -21.45
CA VAL A 174 9.49 -17.23 -21.44
C VAL A 174 8.42 -17.88 -20.59
N TYR A 175 7.82 -18.94 -21.10
CA TYR A 175 6.87 -19.79 -20.40
C TYR A 175 7.60 -20.75 -19.46
N LEU A 176 7.27 -20.74 -18.17
CA LEU A 176 7.85 -21.62 -17.15
C LEU A 176 6.92 -22.74 -16.68
N GLY A 177 5.69 -22.80 -17.18
CA GLY A 177 4.70 -23.78 -16.75
C GLY A 177 3.40 -23.15 -16.27
N LYS A 178 2.62 -23.90 -15.50
CA LYS A 178 1.34 -23.46 -14.93
C LYS A 178 1.50 -23.00 -13.48
N LEU A 179 0.79 -21.93 -13.12
CA LEU A 179 0.53 -21.57 -11.73
C LEU A 179 -0.34 -22.66 -11.07
N PRO A 180 -0.32 -22.81 -9.74
CA PRO A 180 -1.23 -23.72 -9.02
C PRO A 180 -2.72 -23.48 -9.34
N SER A 181 -3.09 -22.25 -9.60
CA SER A 181 -4.44 -21.84 -10.01
C SER A 181 -4.83 -22.25 -11.44
N GLY A 182 -3.86 -22.66 -12.27
CA GLY A 182 -4.06 -23.08 -13.67
C GLY A 182 -3.61 -22.05 -14.72
N GLY A 183 -3.32 -20.80 -14.35
CA GLY A 183 -2.83 -19.77 -15.26
C GLY A 183 -1.45 -20.07 -15.82
N ASN A 184 -1.09 -19.46 -16.93
CA ASN A 184 0.24 -19.56 -17.51
C ASN A 184 1.23 -18.71 -16.71
N LEU A 185 2.36 -19.29 -16.32
CA LEU A 185 3.49 -18.54 -15.74
C LEU A 185 4.45 -18.18 -16.87
N ILE A 186 4.44 -16.92 -17.26
CA ILE A 186 5.28 -16.36 -18.30
C ILE A 186 6.00 -15.17 -17.71
N ILE A 187 7.35 -15.17 -17.73
CA ILE A 187 8.17 -14.11 -17.12
C ILE A 187 9.25 -13.62 -18.08
N ASN A 188 9.91 -12.54 -17.70
CA ASN A 188 11.02 -11.96 -18.44
C ASN A 188 12.16 -13.00 -18.58
N ARG A 189 12.69 -13.12 -19.83
CA ARG A 189 13.76 -14.05 -20.19
C ARG A 189 15.03 -13.84 -19.36
N LEU A 190 15.39 -12.59 -19.07
CA LEU A 190 16.60 -12.32 -18.25
C LEU A 190 16.47 -12.93 -16.85
N ALA A 191 15.29 -12.83 -16.23
CA ALA A 191 15.05 -13.46 -14.93
C ALA A 191 15.03 -14.99 -15.02
N ALA A 192 14.38 -15.55 -16.06
CA ALA A 192 14.28 -17.01 -16.24
C ALA A 192 15.63 -17.69 -16.52
N GLU A 193 16.56 -17.00 -17.22
CA GLU A 193 17.86 -17.53 -17.63
C GLU A 193 19.03 -17.08 -16.75
N ALA A 194 18.76 -16.42 -15.63
CA ALA A 194 19.80 -16.01 -14.70
C ALA A 194 20.49 -17.22 -14.03
N ASP A 195 21.80 -17.15 -13.86
CA ASP A 195 22.55 -18.11 -13.05
C ASP A 195 22.40 -17.82 -11.54
N LEU A 196 22.16 -16.53 -11.22
CA LEU A 196 21.83 -16.03 -9.89
C LEU A 196 20.79 -14.92 -10.05
N LEU A 197 19.61 -15.11 -9.48
CA LEU A 197 18.51 -14.17 -9.50
C LEU A 197 18.31 -13.56 -8.12
N VAL A 198 18.51 -12.24 -8.03
CA VAL A 198 18.41 -11.46 -6.79
C VAL A 198 17.29 -10.43 -6.96
N ALA A 199 16.62 -10.03 -5.89
CA ALA A 199 15.69 -8.91 -5.94
C ALA A 199 15.87 -7.98 -4.74
N GLU A 200 15.91 -6.66 -4.99
CA GLU A 200 15.70 -5.64 -3.96
C GLU A 200 14.24 -5.20 -3.91
N GLY A 201 13.83 -4.71 -2.75
CA GLY A 201 12.48 -4.21 -2.60
C GLY A 201 12.19 -3.70 -1.19
N PHE A 202 10.94 -3.29 -0.97
CA PHE A 202 10.48 -2.91 0.36
C PHE A 202 9.18 -3.66 0.72
N ILE A 203 8.92 -3.78 2.00
CA ILE A 203 7.74 -4.46 2.55
C ILE A 203 6.80 -3.41 3.11
N GLU A 204 5.58 -3.36 2.58
CA GLU A 204 4.47 -2.53 3.06
C GLU A 204 3.18 -3.36 3.09
N PRO A 205 2.15 -2.98 3.85
CA PRO A 205 0.84 -3.60 3.78
C PRO A 205 0.25 -3.48 2.38
N HIS A 206 -0.42 -4.53 1.89
CA HIS A 206 -0.99 -4.53 0.55
C HIS A 206 -2.42 -5.04 0.56
N PHE A 207 -3.36 -4.26 0.07
CA PHE A 207 -4.80 -4.38 0.26
C PHE A 207 -5.47 -5.65 -0.33
N PHE A 208 -4.76 -6.43 -1.16
CA PHE A 208 -5.23 -7.76 -1.60
C PHE A 208 -4.14 -8.85 -1.60
N ALA A 209 -2.86 -8.51 -1.72
CA ALA A 209 -1.76 -9.48 -1.72
C ALA A 209 -1.14 -9.70 -0.33
N GLY A 210 -1.72 -9.12 0.72
CA GLY A 210 -1.22 -9.12 2.07
C GLY A 210 -0.08 -8.12 2.28
N PHE A 211 1.06 -8.34 1.63
CA PHE A 211 2.25 -7.48 1.72
C PHE A 211 2.92 -7.33 0.35
N SER A 212 3.68 -6.24 0.16
CA SER A 212 4.61 -6.04 -0.96
C SER A 212 5.95 -6.77 -0.70
N GLY A 213 6.92 -6.61 -1.59
CA GLY A 213 8.25 -7.21 -1.50
C GLY A 213 8.31 -8.70 -1.84
N GLY A 214 9.51 -9.27 -1.71
CA GLY A 214 9.80 -10.71 -1.93
C GLY A 214 9.30 -11.21 -3.28
N ARG A 215 8.41 -12.20 -3.24
CA ARG A 215 7.79 -12.86 -4.40
C ARG A 215 7.15 -11.92 -5.42
N LYS A 216 6.74 -10.69 -5.01
CA LYS A 216 6.13 -9.72 -5.93
C LYS A 216 7.11 -9.18 -6.96
N SER A 217 8.40 -9.31 -6.76
CA SER A 217 9.42 -8.96 -7.76
C SER A 217 9.29 -9.82 -9.03
N ILE A 218 8.77 -11.05 -8.90
CA ILE A 218 8.49 -11.93 -10.03
C ILE A 218 7.08 -11.73 -10.55
N LEU A 219 6.06 -11.91 -9.71
CA LEU A 219 4.66 -11.74 -10.06
C LEU A 219 4.02 -10.68 -9.13
N PRO A 220 3.65 -9.51 -9.65
CA PRO A 220 3.56 -9.10 -11.05
C PRO A 220 4.86 -8.56 -11.68
N GLY A 221 5.92 -8.31 -10.94
CA GLY A 221 7.04 -7.44 -11.26
C GLY A 221 7.68 -7.63 -12.64
N VAL A 222 8.02 -8.86 -13.00
CA VAL A 222 8.64 -9.21 -14.29
C VAL A 222 7.83 -10.26 -15.07
N ALA A 223 6.54 -10.41 -14.74
CA ALA A 223 5.64 -11.33 -15.42
C ALA A 223 4.94 -10.69 -16.62
N SER A 224 4.50 -11.53 -17.56
CA SER A 224 3.69 -11.09 -18.71
C SER A 224 2.34 -10.52 -18.27
N ARG A 225 1.73 -9.69 -19.11
CA ARG A 225 0.36 -9.20 -18.92
C ARG A 225 -0.62 -10.35 -18.67
N GLU A 226 -0.55 -11.42 -19.48
CA GLU A 226 -1.40 -12.60 -19.33
C GLU A 226 -1.31 -13.20 -17.92
N THR A 227 -0.11 -13.41 -17.41
CA THR A 227 0.14 -13.98 -16.08
C THR A 227 -0.41 -13.06 -14.97
N VAL A 228 -0.15 -11.74 -15.08
CA VAL A 228 -0.62 -10.76 -14.11
C VAL A 228 -2.14 -10.70 -14.08
N MET A 229 -2.77 -10.58 -15.25
CA MET A 229 -4.23 -10.50 -15.36
C MET A 229 -4.91 -11.75 -14.79
N TYR A 230 -4.36 -12.93 -15.08
CA TYR A 230 -4.87 -14.19 -14.52
C TYR A 230 -4.78 -14.21 -12.98
N ASN A 231 -3.66 -13.82 -12.40
CA ASN A 231 -3.48 -13.79 -10.94
C ASN A 231 -4.36 -12.74 -10.25
N HIS A 232 -4.74 -11.65 -10.94
CA HIS A 232 -5.57 -10.58 -10.41
C HIS A 232 -7.06 -10.75 -10.77
N ASN A 233 -7.50 -11.99 -11.05
CA ASN A 233 -8.87 -12.28 -11.44
C ASN A 233 -9.89 -12.00 -10.32
N SER A 234 -11.15 -11.86 -10.72
CA SER A 234 -12.25 -11.51 -9.83
C SER A 234 -12.50 -12.51 -8.71
N GLY A 235 -12.33 -13.81 -8.98
CA GLY A 235 -12.49 -14.85 -7.97
C GLY A 235 -11.45 -14.73 -6.85
N PHE A 236 -10.19 -14.45 -7.20
CA PHE A 236 -9.12 -14.22 -6.23
C PHE A 236 -9.30 -12.93 -5.43
N ILE A 237 -9.71 -11.86 -6.09
CA ILE A 237 -10.00 -10.58 -5.41
C ILE A 237 -11.21 -10.68 -4.47
N ALA A 238 -12.18 -11.55 -4.80
CA ALA A 238 -13.34 -11.81 -3.93
C ALA A 238 -13.03 -12.71 -2.72
N ASP A 239 -11.92 -13.46 -2.76
CA ASP A 239 -11.54 -14.36 -1.67
C ASP A 239 -11.40 -13.59 -0.34
N PRO A 240 -11.95 -14.11 0.77
CA PRO A 240 -11.88 -13.45 2.08
C PRO A 240 -10.44 -13.28 2.59
N HIS A 241 -9.47 -14.07 2.11
CA HIS A 241 -8.06 -13.93 2.45
C HIS A 241 -7.31 -12.91 1.58
N ALA A 242 -7.91 -12.43 0.46
CA ALA A 242 -7.32 -11.37 -0.35
C ALA A 242 -7.52 -10.01 0.33
N ARG A 243 -6.83 -9.78 1.45
CA ARG A 243 -6.94 -8.62 2.34
C ARG A 243 -5.57 -8.10 2.78
N THR A 244 -5.56 -6.88 3.32
CA THR A 244 -4.37 -6.25 3.88
C THR A 244 -3.78 -7.10 5.01
N GLY A 245 -2.48 -7.41 4.93
CA GLY A 245 -1.77 -8.16 5.96
C GLY A 245 -2.03 -9.67 5.97
N VAL A 246 -2.90 -10.20 5.10
CA VAL A 246 -3.27 -11.62 5.05
C VAL A 246 -2.46 -12.33 3.96
N VAL A 247 -1.72 -13.36 4.33
CA VAL A 247 -0.97 -14.23 3.42
C VAL A 247 -1.40 -15.69 3.51
N GLU A 248 -1.71 -16.17 4.71
CA GLU A 248 -2.22 -17.53 4.89
C GLU A 248 -3.57 -17.68 4.19
N GLY A 249 -3.70 -18.70 3.35
CA GLY A 249 -4.93 -18.93 2.57
C GLY A 249 -5.14 -17.99 1.37
N ASN A 250 -4.34 -16.93 1.21
CA ASN A 250 -4.51 -15.96 0.13
C ASN A 250 -4.08 -16.55 -1.22
N PRO A 251 -5.02 -16.77 -2.18
CA PRO A 251 -4.72 -17.41 -3.45
C PRO A 251 -3.76 -16.58 -4.31
N ILE A 252 -3.82 -15.26 -4.22
CA ILE A 252 -2.92 -14.35 -4.94
C ILE A 252 -1.48 -14.53 -4.44
N HIS A 253 -1.29 -14.57 -3.11
CA HIS A 253 0.01 -14.82 -2.51
C HIS A 253 0.57 -16.19 -2.89
N ASN A 254 -0.27 -17.22 -2.89
CA ASN A 254 0.16 -18.59 -3.20
C ASN A 254 0.73 -18.71 -4.62
N ASP A 255 0.04 -18.14 -5.61
CA ASP A 255 0.53 -18.09 -6.99
C ASP A 255 1.81 -17.27 -7.12
N MET A 256 1.89 -16.12 -6.44
CA MET A 256 3.09 -15.26 -6.44
C MET A 256 4.31 -15.97 -5.84
N LEU A 257 4.12 -16.71 -4.75
CA LEU A 257 5.20 -17.45 -4.10
C LEU A 257 5.66 -18.63 -4.99
N TYR A 258 4.70 -19.35 -5.59
CA TYR A 258 5.01 -20.39 -6.56
C TYR A 258 5.81 -19.82 -7.74
N ALA A 259 5.38 -18.69 -8.30
CA ALA A 259 6.08 -18.03 -9.40
C ALA A 259 7.52 -17.65 -9.05
N ALA A 260 7.75 -17.13 -7.84
CA ALA A 260 9.10 -16.82 -7.34
C ALA A 260 9.98 -18.07 -7.24
N ARG A 261 9.45 -19.17 -6.72
CA ARG A 261 10.16 -20.46 -6.64
C ARG A 261 10.43 -21.04 -8.03
N ALA A 262 9.45 -21.03 -8.94
CA ALA A 262 9.60 -21.52 -10.31
C ALA A 262 10.64 -20.71 -11.10
N ALA A 263 10.69 -19.39 -10.88
CA ALA A 263 11.70 -18.50 -11.44
C ALA A 263 13.08 -18.65 -10.80
N ARG A 264 13.21 -19.44 -9.72
CA ARG A 264 14.42 -19.55 -8.89
C ARG A 264 14.90 -18.18 -8.39
N LEU A 265 13.99 -17.40 -7.76
CA LEU A 265 14.39 -16.20 -7.04
C LEU A 265 15.26 -16.64 -5.84
N ASP A 266 16.58 -16.61 -6.06
CA ASP A 266 17.57 -17.22 -5.18
C ASP A 266 17.79 -16.40 -3.90
N PHE A 267 17.68 -15.06 -4.00
CA PHE A 267 18.00 -14.16 -2.90
C PHE A 267 17.18 -12.87 -2.97
N ILE A 268 16.71 -12.39 -1.82
CA ILE A 268 16.08 -11.08 -1.70
C ILE A 268 16.84 -10.19 -0.72
N VAL A 269 16.78 -8.88 -0.94
CA VAL A 269 17.12 -7.83 0.04
C VAL A 269 15.93 -6.93 0.16
N ASN A 270 15.24 -6.97 1.28
CA ASN A 270 14.04 -6.17 1.48
C ASN A 270 14.13 -5.31 2.74
N VAL A 271 13.58 -4.12 2.67
CA VAL A 271 13.55 -3.17 3.78
C VAL A 271 12.12 -2.81 4.17
N VAL A 272 11.92 -2.43 5.42
CA VAL A 272 10.78 -1.63 5.86
C VAL A 272 11.28 -0.20 5.98
N ILE A 273 10.53 0.75 5.48
CA ILE A 273 10.91 2.17 5.42
C ILE A 273 10.00 3.03 6.29
N ASP A 274 10.52 4.16 6.75
CA ASP A 274 9.74 5.19 7.43
C ASP A 274 9.11 6.20 6.46
N ALA A 275 8.50 7.25 7.00
CA ALA A 275 7.88 8.33 6.21
C ALA A 275 8.90 9.18 5.42
N ALA A 276 10.19 9.12 5.75
CA ALA A 276 11.27 9.76 5.00
C ALA A 276 11.84 8.85 3.91
N HIS A 277 11.32 7.63 3.79
CA HIS A 277 11.76 6.54 2.93
C HIS A 277 13.14 5.98 3.33
N ASP A 278 13.57 6.19 4.56
CA ASP A 278 14.79 5.59 5.09
C ASP A 278 14.52 4.17 5.61
N PRO A 279 15.42 3.19 5.38
CA PRO A 279 15.28 1.86 5.94
C PRO A 279 15.31 1.89 7.48
N ILE A 280 14.28 1.33 8.11
CA ILE A 280 14.17 1.16 9.56
C ILE A 280 14.30 -0.29 9.99
N PHE A 281 14.17 -1.22 9.07
CA PHE A 281 14.41 -2.65 9.23
C PHE A 281 14.84 -3.25 7.89
N ALA A 282 15.73 -4.24 7.91
CA ALA A 282 16.18 -4.92 6.71
C ALA A 282 16.24 -6.42 6.92
N VAL A 283 15.95 -7.17 5.86
CA VAL A 283 16.10 -8.63 5.78
C VAL A 283 16.72 -9.01 4.45
N ALA A 284 17.52 -10.07 4.44
CA ALA A 284 18.07 -10.65 3.22
C ALA A 284 18.05 -12.18 3.29
N GLY A 285 18.07 -12.84 2.14
CA GLY A 285 18.11 -14.30 2.02
C GLY A 285 16.98 -14.90 1.20
N ASP A 286 16.45 -16.03 1.64
CA ASP A 286 15.38 -16.78 0.95
C ASP A 286 14.12 -15.93 0.73
N CYS A 287 13.55 -16.02 -0.45
CA CYS A 287 12.44 -15.18 -0.88
C CYS A 287 11.13 -15.34 -0.08
N ASP A 288 10.99 -16.40 0.70
CA ASP A 288 9.87 -16.63 1.62
C ASP A 288 10.30 -16.42 3.08
N LEU A 289 11.37 -17.10 3.53
CA LEU A 289 11.79 -17.07 4.93
C LEU A 289 12.21 -15.65 5.37
N ALA A 290 13.07 -14.98 4.59
CA ALA A 290 13.47 -13.60 4.88
C ALA A 290 12.29 -12.62 4.77
N HIS A 291 11.46 -12.79 3.73
CA HIS A 291 10.26 -11.98 3.58
C HIS A 291 9.28 -12.16 4.75
N ARG A 292 9.16 -13.38 5.30
CA ARG A 292 8.32 -13.66 6.47
C ARG A 292 8.78 -12.85 7.69
N VAL A 293 10.08 -12.85 7.99
CA VAL A 293 10.63 -12.06 9.10
C VAL A 293 10.36 -10.56 8.91
N GLY A 294 10.55 -10.05 7.69
CA GLY A 294 10.29 -8.64 7.38
C GLY A 294 8.81 -8.25 7.53
N ARG A 295 7.89 -9.08 7.06
CA ARG A 295 6.44 -8.82 7.21
C ARG A 295 5.94 -8.99 8.64
N GLU A 296 6.53 -9.91 9.43
CA GLU A 296 6.21 -10.06 10.86
C GLU A 296 6.65 -8.82 11.64
N PHE A 297 7.86 -8.29 11.36
CA PHE A 297 8.29 -7.01 11.92
C PHE A 297 7.30 -5.89 11.55
N LEU A 298 6.98 -5.73 10.27
CA LEU A 298 6.04 -4.71 9.82
C LEU A 298 4.66 -4.86 10.47
N ALA A 299 4.11 -6.09 10.49
CA ALA A 299 2.83 -6.37 11.13
C ALA A 299 2.84 -5.99 12.61
N SER A 300 3.93 -6.26 13.33
CA SER A 300 4.08 -5.88 14.74
C SER A 300 3.99 -4.37 14.99
N LYS A 301 4.19 -3.54 13.95
CA LYS A 301 4.15 -2.07 14.01
C LYS A 301 2.89 -1.46 13.41
N CYS A 302 2.28 -2.14 12.44
CA CYS A 302 1.13 -1.64 11.68
C CYS A 302 -0.21 -2.24 12.10
N GLN A 303 -0.21 -3.36 12.83
CA GLN A 303 -1.42 -4.09 13.17
C GLN A 303 -2.15 -3.41 14.32
N VAL A 304 -3.46 -3.16 14.13
CA VAL A 304 -4.35 -2.53 15.09
C VAL A 304 -5.68 -3.28 15.12
N ASP A 305 -6.33 -3.35 16.27
CA ASP A 305 -7.64 -3.97 16.38
C ASP A 305 -8.72 -3.00 15.88
N ALA A 306 -9.72 -3.52 15.17
CA ALA A 306 -10.82 -2.71 14.67
C ALA A 306 -11.58 -2.02 15.82
N ILE A 307 -11.98 -0.79 15.61
CA ILE A 307 -12.90 -0.04 16.49
C ILE A 307 -14.13 0.30 15.65
N PRO A 308 -15.15 -0.58 15.61
CA PRO A 308 -16.31 -0.41 14.76
C PRO A 308 -17.09 0.88 15.06
N ALA A 309 -17.28 1.72 14.04
CA ALA A 309 -17.96 3.00 14.18
C ALA A 309 -18.97 3.24 13.04
N ASP A 310 -19.91 4.17 13.27
CA ASP A 310 -20.91 4.57 12.28
C ASP A 310 -20.29 5.50 11.21
N ILE A 311 -19.27 6.27 11.62
CA ILE A 311 -18.46 7.12 10.74
C ILE A 311 -16.99 6.75 10.94
N VAL A 312 -16.26 6.55 9.85
CA VAL A 312 -14.80 6.34 9.90
C VAL A 312 -14.13 7.40 9.04
N ILE A 313 -13.22 8.18 9.65
CA ILE A 313 -12.41 9.17 8.95
C ILE A 313 -11.07 8.53 8.61
N SER A 314 -10.68 8.53 7.33
CA SER A 314 -9.42 7.97 6.87
C SER A 314 -8.72 8.89 5.88
N THR A 315 -7.39 8.72 5.75
CA THR A 315 -6.59 9.38 4.73
C THR A 315 -5.75 8.38 3.94
N ASN A 316 -5.14 8.82 2.85
CA ASN A 316 -4.16 8.03 2.10
C ASN A 316 -2.70 8.44 2.42
N GLY A 317 -2.44 8.98 3.62
CA GLY A 317 -1.10 9.38 4.07
C GLY A 317 -0.59 10.71 3.51
N GLY A 318 -1.36 11.40 2.65
CA GLY A 318 -0.97 12.65 1.99
C GLY A 318 -0.07 12.42 0.76
N TYR A 319 0.58 13.51 0.28
CA TYR A 319 1.44 13.47 -0.90
C TYR A 319 2.68 12.58 -0.68
N PRO A 320 3.05 11.71 -1.66
CA PRO A 320 2.46 11.53 -2.99
C PRO A 320 1.33 10.50 -3.09
N LEU A 321 0.95 9.83 -2.02
CA LEU A 321 0.04 8.68 -2.05
C LEU A 321 -1.42 9.06 -2.29
N ASP A 322 -1.79 10.33 -2.05
CA ASP A 322 -3.15 10.85 -2.21
C ASP A 322 -3.35 11.69 -3.49
N GLN A 323 -2.51 11.49 -4.51
CA GLN A 323 -2.56 12.29 -5.74
C GLN A 323 -3.78 12.01 -6.62
N ASN A 324 -4.39 10.83 -6.50
CA ASN A 324 -5.56 10.48 -7.31
C ASN A 324 -6.50 9.52 -6.57
N ILE A 325 -7.74 9.42 -7.07
CA ILE A 325 -8.80 8.61 -6.45
C ILE A 325 -8.45 7.12 -6.48
N TYR A 326 -7.86 6.62 -7.57
CA TYR A 326 -7.44 5.23 -7.72
C TYR A 326 -6.53 4.78 -6.56
N GLN A 327 -5.53 5.59 -6.20
CA GLN A 327 -4.65 5.27 -5.08
C GLN A 327 -5.36 5.38 -3.73
N SER A 328 -6.31 6.31 -3.60
CA SER A 328 -7.04 6.57 -2.36
C SER A 328 -7.91 5.39 -1.89
N VAL A 329 -8.29 4.47 -2.78
CA VAL A 329 -8.99 3.23 -2.42
C VAL A 329 -8.19 2.42 -1.39
N LYS A 330 -6.87 2.51 -1.36
CA LYS A 330 -6.03 1.83 -0.35
C LYS A 330 -6.36 2.27 1.07
N GLY A 331 -6.40 3.60 1.31
CA GLY A 331 -6.79 4.15 2.60
C GLY A 331 -8.26 3.90 2.95
N MET A 332 -9.12 3.79 1.93
CA MET A 332 -10.52 3.42 2.13
C MET A 332 -10.67 1.96 2.60
N THR A 333 -9.79 1.02 2.17
CA THR A 333 -9.87 -0.38 2.61
C THR A 333 -9.57 -0.56 4.10
N ALA A 334 -8.73 0.29 4.70
CA ALA A 334 -8.53 0.30 6.15
C ALA A 334 -9.80 0.77 6.89
N ALA A 335 -10.50 1.77 6.34
CA ALA A 335 -11.77 2.23 6.87
C ALA A 335 -12.88 1.17 6.69
N GLU A 336 -12.90 0.46 5.54
CA GLU A 336 -13.82 -0.65 5.27
C GLU A 336 -13.77 -1.72 6.37
N ALA A 337 -12.58 -2.05 6.87
CA ALA A 337 -12.39 -3.07 7.89
C ALA A 337 -12.96 -2.69 9.28
N THR A 338 -13.28 -1.41 9.51
CA THR A 338 -13.78 -0.95 10.82
C THR A 338 -15.12 -0.18 10.75
N VAL A 339 -15.57 0.24 9.55
CA VAL A 339 -16.89 0.86 9.41
C VAL A 339 -17.99 -0.19 9.57
N LYS A 340 -19.06 0.18 10.28
CA LYS A 340 -20.27 -0.66 10.37
C LYS A 340 -20.98 -0.75 9.02
N GLU A 341 -21.74 -1.81 8.82
CA GLU A 341 -22.59 -1.98 7.64
C GLU A 341 -23.57 -0.80 7.50
N GLY A 342 -23.64 -0.20 6.32
CA GLY A 342 -24.43 1.01 6.06
C GLY A 342 -23.88 2.29 6.68
N GLY A 343 -22.69 2.25 7.24
CA GLY A 343 -22.02 3.44 7.81
C GLY A 343 -21.41 4.35 6.74
N VAL A 344 -20.64 5.34 7.18
CA VAL A 344 -20.01 6.34 6.32
C VAL A 344 -18.50 6.35 6.49
N ILE A 345 -17.79 6.37 5.38
CA ILE A 345 -16.35 6.63 5.32
C ILE A 345 -16.14 8.07 4.85
N ILE A 346 -15.51 8.90 5.68
CA ILE A 346 -14.99 10.20 5.23
C ILE A 346 -13.55 9.97 4.80
N MET A 347 -13.30 10.07 3.50
CA MET A 347 -11.96 9.88 2.94
C MET A 347 -11.35 11.21 2.54
N LEU A 348 -10.19 11.54 3.14
CA LEU A 348 -9.42 12.73 2.79
C LEU A 348 -8.33 12.36 1.79
N SER A 349 -8.38 12.99 0.63
CA SER A 349 -7.38 12.82 -0.41
C SER A 349 -7.43 14.03 -1.35
N LYS A 350 -6.31 14.70 -1.56
CA LYS A 350 -6.28 15.90 -2.42
C LYS A 350 -6.67 15.58 -3.86
N ALA A 351 -6.31 14.39 -4.34
CA ALA A 351 -6.62 13.84 -5.66
C ALA A 351 -6.39 14.83 -6.82
N ALA A 352 -5.29 15.59 -6.74
CA ALA A 352 -4.96 16.66 -7.70
C ALA A 352 -4.78 16.15 -9.16
N ASP A 353 -4.48 14.85 -9.33
CA ASP A 353 -4.35 14.19 -10.64
C ASP A 353 -5.66 13.47 -11.06
N GLY A 354 -6.80 13.81 -10.42
CA GLY A 354 -8.12 13.31 -10.78
C GLY A 354 -8.33 11.83 -10.48
N HIS A 355 -8.94 11.09 -11.43
CA HIS A 355 -9.33 9.69 -11.20
C HIS A 355 -8.17 8.70 -11.11
N GLY A 356 -7.02 8.95 -11.74
CA GLY A 356 -5.83 8.09 -11.70
C GLY A 356 -5.89 6.81 -12.55
N GLY A 357 -7.03 6.46 -13.15
CA GLY A 357 -7.20 5.29 -14.02
C GLY A 357 -8.40 5.45 -14.94
N LYS A 358 -8.18 5.43 -16.25
CA LYS A 358 -9.25 5.63 -17.24
C LYS A 358 -10.33 4.55 -17.15
N TYR A 359 -9.94 3.28 -17.19
CA TYR A 359 -10.89 2.16 -17.14
C TYR A 359 -11.60 2.07 -15.78
N PHE A 360 -10.90 2.41 -14.69
CA PHE A 360 -11.49 2.53 -13.36
C PHE A 360 -12.62 3.56 -13.35
N HIS A 361 -12.40 4.77 -13.84
CA HIS A 361 -13.41 5.82 -13.90
C HIS A 361 -14.57 5.44 -14.82
N GLU A 362 -14.28 5.01 -16.08
CA GLU A 362 -15.31 4.62 -17.05
C GLU A 362 -16.23 3.53 -16.51
N THR A 363 -15.69 2.55 -15.78
CA THR A 363 -16.47 1.48 -15.17
C THR A 363 -17.59 1.99 -14.26
N PHE A 364 -17.30 2.98 -13.39
CA PHE A 364 -18.28 3.54 -12.45
C PHE A 364 -19.18 4.59 -13.09
N ARG A 365 -18.65 5.38 -14.02
CA ARG A 365 -19.43 6.37 -14.76
C ARG A 365 -20.54 5.68 -15.57
N ASP A 366 -20.23 4.59 -16.24
CA ASP A 366 -21.11 3.95 -17.21
C ASP A 366 -22.09 2.93 -16.55
N GLU A 367 -21.76 2.37 -15.39
CA GLU A 367 -22.63 1.44 -14.65
C GLU A 367 -23.00 2.02 -13.27
N LYS A 368 -24.28 2.30 -13.06
CA LYS A 368 -24.77 2.90 -11.80
C LYS A 368 -25.27 1.88 -10.77
N ASP A 369 -25.50 0.64 -11.17
CA ASP A 369 -25.89 -0.45 -10.28
C ASP A 369 -24.65 -1.26 -9.83
N LEU A 370 -24.21 -1.02 -8.59
CA LEU A 370 -23.05 -1.69 -8.00
C LEU A 370 -23.19 -3.22 -7.91
N ASN A 371 -24.42 -3.74 -7.70
CA ASN A 371 -24.65 -5.18 -7.66
C ASN A 371 -24.50 -5.80 -9.06
N ARG A 372 -25.01 -5.13 -10.10
CA ARG A 372 -24.83 -5.55 -11.49
C ARG A 372 -23.35 -5.46 -11.89
N MET A 373 -22.64 -4.42 -11.47
CA MET A 373 -21.19 -4.27 -11.69
C MET A 373 -20.42 -5.43 -11.03
N MET A 374 -20.68 -5.73 -9.75
CA MET A 374 -20.06 -6.85 -9.05
C MET A 374 -20.35 -8.18 -9.71
N LYS A 375 -21.62 -8.41 -10.14
CA LYS A 375 -21.96 -9.61 -10.88
C LYS A 375 -21.18 -9.72 -12.18
N THR A 376 -21.03 -8.64 -12.92
CA THR A 376 -20.24 -8.59 -14.17
C THR A 376 -18.77 -8.96 -13.91
N PHE A 377 -18.17 -8.50 -12.81
CA PHE A 377 -16.80 -8.89 -12.44
C PHE A 377 -16.71 -10.38 -12.11
N LEU A 378 -17.63 -10.90 -11.30
CA LEU A 378 -17.60 -12.28 -10.81
C LEU A 378 -17.92 -13.31 -11.90
N ASP A 379 -18.75 -12.97 -12.88
CA ASP A 379 -19.08 -13.83 -14.02
C ASP A 379 -17.91 -13.96 -15.02
N ARG A 380 -16.91 -13.04 -14.95
CA ARG A 380 -15.78 -13.03 -15.87
C ARG A 380 -14.78 -14.14 -15.52
N LYS A 381 -14.37 -14.93 -16.49
CA LYS A 381 -13.35 -15.96 -16.30
C LYS A 381 -11.99 -15.33 -16.03
N PRO A 382 -11.06 -16.04 -15.36
CA PRO A 382 -9.72 -15.51 -15.07
C PRO A 382 -8.96 -15.00 -16.31
N GLU A 383 -9.10 -15.69 -17.45
CA GLU A 383 -8.47 -15.33 -18.72
C GLU A 383 -9.08 -14.07 -19.36
N GLU A 384 -10.26 -13.66 -18.93
CA GLU A 384 -11.02 -12.52 -19.45
C GLU A 384 -10.87 -11.28 -18.55
N THR A 385 -10.03 -11.35 -17.51
CA THR A 385 -9.75 -10.22 -16.60
C THR A 385 -9.28 -9.01 -17.41
N ILE A 386 -9.83 -7.83 -17.12
CA ILE A 386 -9.45 -6.57 -17.77
C ILE A 386 -8.62 -5.67 -16.83
N ILE A 387 -7.88 -4.73 -17.40
CA ILE A 387 -7.07 -3.80 -16.65
C ILE A 387 -7.94 -3.04 -15.64
N ASP A 388 -7.41 -2.78 -14.45
CA ASP A 388 -8.04 -2.08 -13.33
C ASP A 388 -9.27 -2.76 -12.72
N GLN A 389 -9.68 -3.96 -13.23
CA GLN A 389 -10.83 -4.67 -12.68
C GLN A 389 -10.69 -4.96 -11.19
N TRP A 390 -9.51 -5.41 -10.74
CA TRP A 390 -9.26 -5.68 -9.31
C TRP A 390 -9.48 -4.45 -8.43
N GLN A 391 -9.07 -3.28 -8.90
CA GLN A 391 -9.26 -2.02 -8.20
C GLN A 391 -10.75 -1.64 -8.15
N SER A 392 -11.42 -1.73 -9.31
CA SER A 392 -12.85 -1.45 -9.44
C SER A 392 -13.68 -2.39 -8.58
N GLN A 393 -13.35 -3.68 -8.55
CA GLN A 393 -14.05 -4.68 -7.74
C GLN A 393 -13.90 -4.42 -6.23
N ILE A 394 -12.70 -4.08 -5.76
CA ILE A 394 -12.46 -3.73 -4.36
C ILE A 394 -13.24 -2.48 -3.98
N PHE A 395 -13.22 -1.46 -4.84
CA PHE A 395 -13.94 -0.22 -4.58
C PHE A 395 -15.46 -0.41 -4.62
N ALA A 396 -16.00 -1.18 -5.56
CA ALA A 396 -17.42 -1.52 -5.60
C ALA A 396 -17.88 -2.28 -4.35
N ARG A 397 -17.07 -3.23 -3.85
CA ARG A 397 -17.31 -3.95 -2.59
C ARG A 397 -17.43 -2.98 -1.41
N LEU A 398 -16.52 -2.02 -1.33
CA LEU A 398 -16.49 -0.99 -0.29
C LEU A 398 -17.74 -0.10 -0.37
N LEU A 399 -18.12 0.36 -1.57
CA LEU A 399 -19.30 1.19 -1.78
C LEU A 399 -20.61 0.44 -1.48
N LEU A 400 -20.64 -0.89 -1.64
CA LEU A 400 -21.78 -1.71 -1.22
C LEU A 400 -21.91 -1.80 0.30
N LYS A 401 -20.81 -1.71 1.04
CA LYS A 401 -20.78 -1.74 2.51
C LYS A 401 -21.10 -0.38 3.13
N ALA A 402 -20.53 0.71 2.59
CA ALA A 402 -20.58 2.03 3.21
C ALA A 402 -20.68 3.15 2.16
N THR A 403 -21.28 4.28 2.55
CA THR A 403 -21.23 5.51 1.74
C THR A 403 -19.88 6.19 1.94
N VAL A 404 -19.23 6.63 0.85
CA VAL A 404 -17.98 7.40 0.93
C VAL A 404 -18.30 8.88 0.73
N VAL A 405 -17.95 9.71 1.73
CA VAL A 405 -17.86 11.16 1.60
C VAL A 405 -16.41 11.51 1.31
N PHE A 406 -16.14 12.08 0.13
CA PHE A 406 -14.79 12.27 -0.37
C PHE A 406 -14.39 13.74 -0.30
N VAL A 407 -13.43 14.04 0.59
CA VAL A 407 -12.88 15.40 0.76
C VAL A 407 -11.71 15.55 -0.21
N SER A 408 -11.89 16.36 -1.25
CA SER A 408 -10.89 16.51 -2.31
C SER A 408 -10.89 17.88 -2.97
N SER A 409 -9.91 18.09 -3.87
CA SER A 409 -9.88 19.22 -4.80
C SER A 409 -10.40 18.86 -6.20
N CYS A 410 -10.98 17.67 -6.36
CA CYS A 410 -11.57 17.23 -7.62
C CYS A 410 -12.86 17.99 -7.94
N ASP A 411 -13.22 17.95 -9.22
CA ASP A 411 -14.56 18.32 -9.68
C ASP A 411 -15.61 17.37 -9.06
N ASP A 412 -16.74 17.94 -8.63
CA ASP A 412 -17.82 17.19 -7.97
C ASP A 412 -18.37 16.09 -8.87
N GLN A 413 -18.53 16.37 -10.16
CA GLN A 413 -19.03 15.38 -11.12
C GLN A 413 -18.11 14.15 -11.20
N LEU A 414 -16.80 14.35 -11.12
CA LEU A 414 -15.84 13.24 -11.09
C LEU A 414 -16.03 12.36 -9.85
N VAL A 415 -16.28 12.96 -8.69
CA VAL A 415 -16.53 12.25 -7.43
C VAL A 415 -17.87 11.51 -7.48
N GLU A 416 -18.92 12.16 -8.02
CA GLU A 416 -20.26 11.57 -8.20
C GLU A 416 -20.25 10.44 -9.25
N ASP A 417 -19.48 10.58 -10.33
CA ASP A 417 -19.30 9.50 -11.32
C ASP A 417 -18.78 8.23 -10.68
N LEU A 418 -17.94 8.36 -9.64
CA LEU A 418 -17.39 7.27 -8.84
C LEU A 418 -18.28 6.87 -7.66
N HIS A 419 -19.56 7.27 -7.66
CA HIS A 419 -20.59 6.92 -6.66
C HIS A 419 -20.26 7.38 -5.23
N MET A 420 -19.45 8.43 -5.08
CA MET A 420 -19.12 9.06 -3.82
C MET A 420 -19.88 10.38 -3.64
N VAL A 421 -19.91 10.87 -2.42
CA VAL A 421 -20.48 12.18 -2.07
C VAL A 421 -19.34 13.19 -1.97
N PRO A 422 -19.26 14.23 -2.83
CA PRO A 422 -18.20 15.21 -2.78
C PRO A 422 -18.29 16.07 -1.51
N ALA A 423 -17.15 16.55 -1.00
CA ALA A 423 -17.04 17.54 0.07
C ALA A 423 -15.73 18.33 -0.09
N HIS A 424 -15.75 19.62 0.32
CA HIS A 424 -14.62 20.54 0.14
C HIS A 424 -13.97 20.96 1.46
N SER A 425 -14.56 20.55 2.60
CA SER A 425 -13.99 20.75 3.93
C SER A 425 -14.35 19.59 4.87
N MET A 426 -13.65 19.52 6.00
CA MET A 426 -13.96 18.53 7.03
C MET A 426 -15.30 18.78 7.70
N GLU A 427 -15.65 20.04 7.90
CA GLU A 427 -16.93 20.44 8.48
C GLU A 427 -18.08 19.99 7.58
N GLU A 428 -18.00 20.28 6.29
CA GLU A 428 -18.99 19.85 5.30
C GLU A 428 -19.12 18.32 5.25
N ALA A 429 -17.97 17.61 5.26
CA ALA A 429 -17.96 16.17 5.22
C ALA A 429 -18.61 15.54 6.45
N LEU A 430 -18.35 16.08 7.64
CA LEU A 430 -18.97 15.63 8.88
C LEU A 430 -20.49 15.88 8.88
N GLU A 431 -20.95 17.05 8.42
CA GLU A 431 -22.38 17.33 8.31
C GLU A 431 -23.09 16.38 7.33
N LYS A 432 -22.47 16.13 6.16
CA LYS A 432 -22.98 15.14 5.20
C LYS A 432 -23.03 13.74 5.79
N ALA A 433 -21.97 13.32 6.50
CA ALA A 433 -21.90 12.00 7.15
C ALA A 433 -22.98 11.83 8.22
N LYS A 434 -23.19 12.83 9.08
CA LYS A 434 -24.26 12.84 10.10
C LYS A 434 -25.65 12.74 9.44
N ALA A 435 -25.87 13.50 8.38
CA ALA A 435 -27.14 13.46 7.63
C ALA A 435 -27.42 12.10 6.97
N ILE A 436 -26.38 11.33 6.61
CA ILE A 436 -26.50 9.98 6.06
C ILE A 436 -26.76 8.97 7.18
N VAL A 437 -25.97 9.01 8.27
CA VAL A 437 -26.07 8.07 9.40
C VAL A 437 -27.39 8.21 10.15
N LYS A 438 -27.92 9.42 10.31
CA LYS A 438 -29.22 9.71 10.96
C LYS A 438 -29.37 9.14 12.38
N LYS A 439 -28.31 9.23 13.17
CA LYS A 439 -28.27 8.83 14.59
C LYS A 439 -27.68 9.96 15.41
N ASP A 440 -28.26 10.25 16.58
CA ASP A 440 -27.73 11.27 17.49
C ASP A 440 -26.52 10.73 18.29
N ASP A 441 -26.48 9.43 18.57
CA ASP A 441 -25.45 8.73 19.35
C ASP A 441 -24.37 8.07 18.44
N TYR A 442 -24.17 8.57 17.22
CA TYR A 442 -23.19 8.06 16.27
C TYR A 442 -21.78 8.02 16.89
N LYS A 443 -20.97 7.06 16.44
CA LYS A 443 -19.57 6.93 16.85
C LYS A 443 -18.64 7.16 15.67
N VAL A 444 -17.48 7.77 15.96
CA VAL A 444 -16.45 8.11 14.98
C VAL A 444 -15.15 7.41 15.32
N THR A 445 -14.57 6.68 14.36
CA THR A 445 -13.19 6.18 14.43
C THR A 445 -12.33 6.97 13.46
N VAL A 446 -11.14 7.36 13.90
CA VAL A 446 -10.18 8.14 13.09
C VAL A 446 -8.98 7.26 12.73
N ILE A 447 -8.63 7.21 11.45
CA ILE A 447 -7.45 6.54 10.89
C ILE A 447 -6.58 7.60 10.22
N PRO A 448 -5.60 8.19 10.93
CA PRO A 448 -4.79 9.29 10.39
C PRO A 448 -3.98 8.92 9.14
N ASP A 449 -3.63 7.64 8.98
CA ASP A 449 -2.94 7.12 7.80
C ASP A 449 -3.42 5.69 7.50
N GLY A 450 -4.39 5.60 6.59
CA GLY A 450 -5.04 4.33 6.21
C GLY A 450 -4.16 3.38 5.41
N VAL A 451 -3.02 3.83 4.87
CA VAL A 451 -2.08 2.96 4.14
C VAL A 451 -1.02 2.34 5.05
N SER A 452 -0.83 2.88 6.25
CA SER A 452 0.16 2.40 7.22
C SER A 452 -0.41 1.47 8.29
N VAL A 453 -1.71 1.17 8.28
CA VAL A 453 -2.37 0.29 9.26
C VAL A 453 -2.85 -1.01 8.64
N ILE A 454 -2.81 -2.08 9.44
CA ILE A 454 -3.43 -3.38 9.16
C ILE A 454 -4.53 -3.55 10.22
N VAL A 455 -5.76 -3.28 9.84
CA VAL A 455 -6.91 -3.39 10.75
C VAL A 455 -7.35 -4.85 10.82
N ARG A 456 -7.39 -5.40 12.04
CA ARG A 456 -7.90 -6.76 12.33
C ARG A 456 -9.33 -6.67 12.81
N GLU A 457 -10.22 -7.43 12.19
CA GLU A 457 -11.61 -7.64 12.60
C GLU A 457 -11.72 -8.59 13.80
#